data_7a90b435effde91f902ac24b13bf0db5
#
_entry.id   7a90b435effde91f902ac24b13bf0db5
#
_cell.length_a   1.000
_cell.length_b   1.000
_cell.length_c   1.000
_cell.angle_alpha   90.00
_cell.angle_beta   90.00
_cell.angle_gamma   90.00
#
_symmetry.space_group_name_H-M   'P 1'
#
loop_
_entity.id
_entity.type
_entity.pdbx_description
1 polymer ?
#
loop_
_entity_poly.entity_id
_entity_poly.type
_entity_poly.pdbx_seq_one_letter_code
_entity_poly.pdbx_strand_id
1 'polypeptide(L)'
;MFDSAPSSFRPVLAVLALLGAFAVAAQSAPGPTTGPCLNFYTASYTPVVGEVTAPFKASPRPAKGVAQRDPFFGTCVVRATDHAVEPPSDFARNDYSRRQAFNADNSRFIVYAYNGAWHLYDANTLAHLRVLNGPAGDAEPQWHPSDPSKLYYLPTNGGTRLFLLDVNTNVTTTVADFAGKLPWANVAHIWTKSEGGPSADARYWCFQAETSNYGILGVFTYDLQTQTVLGTRPMTDRPDHLSMSASGRYCVVSNLDGDGGTVAWNRTFTSSRPLHGTSEHSDLGLSPTGDDLFIFVDYQSNDGDLTMVNLDTGARTILFPTYIDRSATAYHVSAKNFAAPGWMLLSTYAFTGPERWLHERIMAVELKASPTIIQLAHHQSRANGYWTEPHASVSRDFTRVLFTSNWGSTSDLDVDAYMIQLPPDLFQRARTLSCPAP
;
A
#
# COMPACT_ATOMS: atom_id res chain seq x y z
N MET A 1 4.12 -15.51 97.64
CA MET A 1 2.72 -15.65 97.17
C MET A 1 2.79 -15.45 95.65
N PHE A 2 2.94 -16.52 94.95
CA PHE A 2 2.00 -17.30 94.19
C PHE A 2 1.21 -16.46 93.20
N ASP A 3 1.39 -16.59 91.89
CA ASP A 3 0.59 -17.61 91.18
C ASP A 3 1.16 -17.88 89.78
N SER A 4 1.11 -19.09 89.39
CA SER A 4 1.52 -19.68 88.09
C SER A 4 0.31 -19.67 87.16
N ALA A 5 0.59 -19.30 85.87
CA ALA A 5 -0.37 -19.53 84.78
C ALA A 5 0.30 -20.25 83.58
N PRO A 6 -0.41 -21.17 82.92
CA PRO A 6 0.17 -22.19 82.05
C PRO A 6 0.41 -21.77 80.62
N SER A 7 1.43 -22.38 80.02
CA SER A 7 1.79 -22.30 78.64
C SER A 7 0.77 -22.95 77.70
N SER A 8 0.17 -22.21 76.78
CA SER A 8 -0.64 -22.73 75.71
C SER A 8 0.20 -22.93 74.42
N PHE A 9 0.43 -24.18 74.04
CA PHE A 9 0.92 -24.58 72.76
C PHE A 9 -0.11 -24.23 71.66
N ARG A 10 0.28 -23.41 70.63
CA ARG A 10 -0.48 -23.29 69.40
C ARG A 10 0.18 -24.10 68.30
N PRO A 11 -0.54 -24.91 67.54
CA PRO A 11 0.01 -25.61 66.40
C PRO A 11 0.17 -24.65 65.23
N VAL A 12 1.36 -24.64 64.63
CA VAL A 12 1.65 -23.96 63.39
C VAL A 12 1.11 -24.83 62.24
N LEU A 13 0.03 -24.38 61.60
CA LEU A 13 -0.44 -24.98 60.37
C LEU A 13 0.46 -24.49 59.23
N ALA A 14 1.28 -25.36 58.67
CA ALA A 14 2.02 -25.14 57.46
C ALA A 14 1.06 -25.27 56.28
N VAL A 15 0.70 -24.12 55.64
CA VAL A 15 -0.04 -24.12 54.38
C VAL A 15 1.00 -24.33 53.26
N LEU A 16 1.04 -25.52 52.66
CA LEU A 16 1.71 -25.77 51.42
C LEU A 16 0.95 -25.08 50.32
N ALA A 17 1.45 -23.94 49.80
CA ALA A 17 0.98 -23.32 48.55
C ALA A 17 1.50 -24.15 47.37
N LEU A 18 0.66 -24.98 46.76
CA LEU A 18 0.90 -25.54 45.45
C LEU A 18 0.82 -24.41 44.42
N LEU A 19 1.97 -23.90 43.94
CA LEU A 19 2.07 -23.09 42.75
C LEU A 19 1.85 -23.98 41.53
N GLY A 20 0.60 -24.13 41.14
CA GLY A 20 0.24 -24.67 39.83
C GLY A 20 0.69 -23.69 38.74
N ALA A 21 1.74 -24.03 38.04
CA ALA A 21 2.10 -23.34 36.80
C ALA A 21 1.01 -23.63 35.77
N PHE A 22 0.06 -22.69 35.63
CA PHE A 22 -0.82 -22.67 34.47
C PHE A 22 0.04 -22.29 33.26
N ALA A 23 0.42 -23.26 32.45
CA ALA A 23 0.87 -23.03 31.11
C ALA A 23 -0.32 -22.41 30.37
N VAL A 24 -0.29 -21.08 30.21
CA VAL A 24 -1.17 -20.41 29.28
C VAL A 24 -0.73 -20.89 27.91
N ALA A 25 -1.49 -21.85 27.36
CA ALA A 25 -1.35 -22.18 25.95
C ALA A 25 -1.61 -20.88 25.18
N ALA A 26 -0.58 -20.37 24.53
CA ALA A 26 -0.70 -19.24 23.62
C ALA A 26 -1.73 -19.65 22.56
N GLN A 27 -2.95 -19.15 22.68
CA GLN A 27 -3.96 -19.29 21.65
C GLN A 27 -3.40 -18.58 20.44
N SER A 28 -3.06 -19.37 19.40
CA SER A 28 -2.70 -18.81 18.11
C SER A 28 -3.84 -17.93 17.64
N ALA A 29 -3.54 -16.68 17.30
CA ALA A 29 -4.53 -15.79 16.70
C ALA A 29 -5.13 -16.46 15.45
N PRO A 30 -6.43 -16.28 15.21
CA PRO A 30 -7.12 -16.93 14.11
C PRO A 30 -6.53 -16.44 12.78
N GLY A 31 -6.47 -17.32 11.78
CA GLY A 31 -6.22 -16.95 10.39
C GLY A 31 -7.32 -16.01 9.85
N PRO A 32 -7.30 -15.68 8.53
CA PRO A 32 -8.36 -14.87 7.93
C PRO A 32 -9.73 -15.43 8.25
N THR A 33 -10.63 -14.56 8.74
CA THR A 33 -12.01 -14.93 9.12
C THR A 33 -12.98 -14.90 7.94
N THR A 34 -12.58 -14.28 6.82
CA THR A 34 -13.34 -14.18 5.58
C THR A 34 -12.38 -14.24 4.37
N GLY A 35 -12.91 -14.49 3.20
CA GLY A 35 -12.16 -14.42 1.95
C GLY A 35 -11.65 -15.78 1.45
N PRO A 36 -10.95 -15.76 0.31
CA PRO A 36 -10.59 -16.98 -0.41
C PRO A 36 -9.57 -17.86 0.33
N CYS A 37 -8.86 -17.29 1.30
CA CYS A 37 -7.88 -18.04 2.11
C CYS A 37 -8.40 -18.40 3.50
N LEU A 38 -9.72 -18.47 3.67
CA LEU A 38 -10.33 -18.92 4.92
C LEU A 38 -9.79 -20.30 5.33
N ASN A 39 -9.36 -20.43 6.58
CA ASN A 39 -8.75 -21.65 7.14
C ASN A 39 -7.46 -22.13 6.44
N PHE A 40 -6.82 -21.27 5.65
CA PHE A 40 -5.58 -21.64 4.94
C PHE A 40 -4.38 -21.76 5.92
N TYR A 41 -4.27 -20.83 6.84
CA TYR A 41 -3.16 -20.80 7.80
C TYR A 41 -3.46 -21.66 9.03
N THR A 42 -2.47 -22.48 9.40
CA THR A 42 -2.50 -23.24 10.67
C THR A 42 -1.82 -22.43 11.78
N ALA A 43 -1.99 -22.89 13.02
CA ALA A 43 -1.27 -22.34 14.17
C ALA A 43 0.27 -22.40 13.99
N SER A 44 0.74 -23.40 13.27
CA SER A 44 2.17 -23.62 12.96
C SER A 44 2.71 -22.82 11.78
N TYR A 45 1.88 -22.00 11.11
CA TYR A 45 2.39 -21.14 10.03
C TYR A 45 3.43 -20.16 10.59
N THR A 46 4.62 -20.21 10.02
CA THR A 46 5.74 -19.35 10.36
C THR A 46 6.12 -18.53 9.15
N PRO A 47 6.06 -17.18 9.22
CA PRO A 47 6.51 -16.34 8.12
C PRO A 47 8.01 -16.48 7.87
N VAL A 48 8.43 -16.34 6.64
CA VAL A 48 9.85 -16.29 6.28
C VAL A 48 10.35 -14.87 6.49
N VAL A 49 11.28 -14.69 7.41
CA VAL A 49 11.81 -13.38 7.82
C VAL A 49 13.28 -13.25 7.42
N GLY A 50 13.65 -12.05 6.96
CA GLY A 50 15.01 -11.68 6.60
C GLY A 50 15.32 -11.78 5.10
N GLU A 51 16.59 -11.60 4.79
CA GLU A 51 17.15 -11.58 3.43
C GLU A 51 17.38 -13.00 2.90
N VAL A 52 16.30 -13.73 2.71
CA VAL A 52 16.34 -15.14 2.31
C VAL A 52 16.32 -15.26 0.80
N THR A 53 17.43 -15.72 0.21
CA THR A 53 17.49 -16.06 -1.21
C THR A 53 16.74 -17.37 -1.43
N ALA A 54 15.56 -17.27 -2.05
CA ALA A 54 14.76 -18.41 -2.48
C ALA A 54 14.69 -18.37 -4.00
N PRO A 55 15.35 -19.31 -4.72
CA PRO A 55 15.36 -19.29 -6.17
C PRO A 55 13.95 -19.31 -6.75
N PHE A 56 13.75 -18.50 -7.78
CA PHE A 56 12.46 -18.48 -8.49
C PHE A 56 12.11 -19.89 -8.97
N LYS A 57 10.87 -20.29 -8.67
CA LYS A 57 10.31 -21.55 -9.15
C LYS A 57 8.98 -21.28 -9.82
N ALA A 58 8.92 -21.47 -11.12
CA ALA A 58 7.67 -21.39 -11.85
C ALA A 58 6.64 -22.38 -11.27
N SER A 59 5.44 -21.92 -11.09
CA SER A 59 4.30 -22.74 -10.67
C SER A 59 3.19 -22.68 -11.72
N PRO A 60 2.34 -23.69 -11.86
CA PRO A 60 1.19 -23.63 -12.75
C PRO A 60 0.29 -22.44 -12.37
N ARG A 61 -0.25 -21.72 -13.40
CA ARG A 61 -1.23 -20.66 -13.16
C ARG A 61 -2.46 -21.25 -12.45
N PRO A 62 -2.86 -20.72 -11.29
CA PRO A 62 -4.04 -21.25 -10.59
C PRO A 62 -5.31 -20.95 -11.34
N ALA A 63 -6.31 -21.82 -11.20
CA ALA A 63 -7.67 -21.46 -11.56
C ALA A 63 -8.15 -20.31 -10.64
N LYS A 64 -9.02 -19.44 -11.15
CA LYS A 64 -9.59 -18.35 -10.37
C LYS A 64 -10.25 -18.86 -9.08
N GLY A 65 -9.99 -18.18 -7.97
CA GLY A 65 -10.57 -18.51 -6.67
C GLY A 65 -9.93 -19.71 -5.95
N VAL A 66 -8.98 -20.39 -6.58
CA VAL A 66 -8.29 -21.52 -5.95
C VAL A 66 -7.12 -21.02 -5.12
N ALA A 67 -7.19 -21.23 -3.80
CA ALA A 67 -6.11 -20.89 -2.88
C ALA A 67 -4.89 -21.79 -3.11
N GLN A 68 -3.76 -21.19 -3.41
CA GLN A 68 -2.47 -21.86 -3.54
C GLN A 68 -1.52 -21.39 -2.44
N ARG A 69 -0.63 -22.31 -2.05
CA ARG A 69 0.47 -21.98 -1.15
C ARG A 69 1.66 -21.54 -1.97
N ASP A 70 2.19 -20.33 -1.69
CA ASP A 70 3.52 -20.00 -2.22
C ASP A 70 4.51 -21.10 -1.78
N PRO A 71 5.26 -21.69 -2.71
CA PRO A 71 6.07 -22.88 -2.42
C PRO A 71 7.24 -22.62 -1.47
N PHE A 72 7.67 -21.36 -1.31
CA PHE A 72 8.78 -21.00 -0.43
C PHE A 72 8.31 -20.28 0.83
N PHE A 73 7.36 -19.36 0.69
CA PHE A 73 6.98 -18.47 1.78
C PHE A 73 5.72 -18.93 2.51
N GLY A 74 5.03 -19.92 1.95
CA GLY A 74 3.88 -20.55 2.60
C GLY A 74 2.63 -19.68 2.71
N THR A 75 2.64 -18.49 2.12
CA THR A 75 1.48 -17.60 2.09
C THR A 75 0.40 -18.10 1.13
N CYS A 76 -0.81 -17.63 1.36
CA CYS A 76 -1.94 -17.91 0.47
C CYS A 76 -1.97 -16.93 -0.70
N VAL A 77 -1.86 -17.44 -1.91
CA VAL A 77 -1.99 -16.70 -3.17
C VAL A 77 -3.19 -17.22 -3.95
N VAL A 78 -4.01 -16.31 -4.49
CA VAL A 78 -5.21 -16.64 -5.25
C VAL A 78 -5.27 -15.81 -6.53
N ARG A 79 -5.61 -16.42 -7.67
CA ARG A 79 -5.96 -15.67 -8.88
C ARG A 79 -7.33 -15.01 -8.64
N ALA A 80 -7.35 -13.68 -8.62
CA ALA A 80 -8.54 -12.91 -8.24
C ALA A 80 -9.44 -12.59 -9.45
N THR A 81 -8.87 -12.51 -10.64
CA THR A 81 -9.59 -12.31 -11.91
C THR A 81 -9.27 -13.40 -12.91
N ASP A 82 -10.10 -13.54 -13.94
CA ASP A 82 -9.84 -14.43 -15.09
C ASP A 82 -10.35 -13.76 -16.36
N HIS A 83 -9.51 -12.90 -16.97
CA HIS A 83 -9.87 -12.11 -18.15
C HIS A 83 -10.24 -12.96 -19.35
N ALA A 84 -9.87 -14.23 -19.38
CA ALA A 84 -10.23 -15.13 -20.48
C ALA A 84 -11.70 -15.58 -20.46
N VAL A 85 -12.38 -15.51 -19.31
CA VAL A 85 -13.74 -16.03 -19.14
C VAL A 85 -14.72 -15.04 -18.50
N GLU A 86 -14.26 -13.90 -18.00
CA GLU A 86 -15.10 -12.87 -17.38
C GLU A 86 -14.65 -11.45 -17.74
N PRO A 87 -15.50 -10.42 -17.57
CA PRO A 87 -15.05 -9.04 -17.67
C PRO A 87 -14.05 -8.66 -16.58
N PRO A 88 -13.03 -7.81 -16.88
CA PRO A 88 -12.71 -7.31 -18.23
C PRO A 88 -12.07 -8.40 -19.10
N SER A 89 -12.46 -8.46 -20.37
CA SER A 89 -12.03 -9.52 -21.27
C SER A 89 -10.66 -9.30 -21.92
N ASP A 90 -10.10 -8.09 -21.81
CA ASP A 90 -8.81 -7.77 -22.46
C ASP A 90 -7.65 -8.07 -21.53
N PHE A 91 -7.62 -7.49 -20.35
CA PHE A 91 -6.84 -7.84 -19.17
C PHE A 91 -7.44 -7.18 -17.92
N ALA A 92 -7.13 -7.74 -16.76
CA ALA A 92 -7.55 -7.19 -15.48
C ALA A 92 -6.35 -7.03 -14.55
N ARG A 93 -5.98 -5.83 -14.17
CA ARG A 93 -4.80 -5.61 -13.35
C ARG A 93 -5.05 -4.72 -12.14
N ASN A 94 -4.22 -4.83 -11.11
CA ASN A 94 -4.03 -3.76 -10.16
C ASN A 94 -3.45 -2.54 -10.90
N ASP A 95 -4.02 -1.37 -10.70
CA ASP A 95 -3.62 -0.18 -11.45
C ASP A 95 -2.16 0.21 -11.16
N TYR A 96 -1.86 0.49 -9.89
CA TYR A 96 -0.52 0.86 -9.48
C TYR A 96 -0.30 0.61 -7.98
N SER A 97 0.96 0.52 -7.56
CA SER A 97 1.32 0.25 -6.15
C SER A 97 0.85 1.33 -5.18
N ARG A 98 0.89 2.61 -5.60
CA ARG A 98 0.44 3.76 -4.81
C ARG A 98 -1.08 3.87 -4.67
N ARG A 99 -1.85 3.13 -5.49
CA ARG A 99 -3.30 3.14 -5.42
C ARG A 99 -3.82 2.13 -4.41
N GLN A 100 -4.72 2.57 -3.54
CA GLN A 100 -5.43 1.66 -2.65
C GLN A 100 -6.46 0.85 -3.46
N ALA A 101 -6.20 -0.42 -3.70
CA ALA A 101 -7.09 -1.29 -4.47
C ALA A 101 -8.34 -1.70 -3.66
N PHE A 102 -8.22 -1.83 -2.34
CA PHE A 102 -9.27 -2.32 -1.45
C PHE A 102 -10.05 -1.19 -0.80
N ASN A 103 -11.36 -1.37 -0.64
CA ASN A 103 -12.22 -0.44 0.09
C ASN A 103 -11.97 -0.49 1.62
N ALA A 104 -12.69 0.36 2.37
CA ALA A 104 -12.44 0.60 3.79
C ALA A 104 -12.51 -0.65 4.69
N ASP A 105 -13.34 -1.63 4.35
CA ASP A 105 -13.54 -2.87 5.12
C ASP A 105 -12.97 -4.12 4.42
N ASN A 106 -12.21 -3.96 3.35
CA ASN A 106 -11.67 -5.04 2.52
C ASN A 106 -12.72 -5.97 1.90
N SER A 107 -13.98 -5.55 1.82
CA SER A 107 -15.03 -6.36 1.20
C SER A 107 -15.02 -6.30 -0.32
N ARG A 108 -14.35 -5.28 -0.89
CA ARG A 108 -14.30 -5.03 -2.35
C ARG A 108 -12.90 -4.60 -2.78
N PHE A 109 -12.61 -4.83 -4.07
CA PHE A 109 -11.45 -4.26 -4.74
C PHE A 109 -11.79 -3.80 -6.15
N ILE A 110 -10.97 -2.92 -6.70
CA ILE A 110 -11.09 -2.43 -8.07
C ILE A 110 -9.91 -2.91 -8.91
N VAL A 111 -10.18 -3.17 -10.18
CA VAL A 111 -9.16 -3.46 -11.21
C VAL A 111 -9.34 -2.56 -12.41
N TYR A 112 -8.25 -2.31 -13.10
CA TYR A 112 -8.18 -1.53 -14.31
C TYR A 112 -8.13 -2.45 -15.53
N ALA A 113 -8.92 -2.12 -16.56
CA ALA A 113 -8.98 -2.84 -17.82
C ALA A 113 -8.24 -2.08 -18.92
N TYR A 114 -7.76 -2.80 -19.94
CA TYR A 114 -7.01 -2.21 -21.06
C TYR A 114 -7.79 -1.13 -21.81
N ASN A 115 -9.11 -1.28 -21.92
CA ASN A 115 -10.00 -0.30 -22.52
C ASN A 115 -10.26 0.94 -21.67
N GLY A 116 -9.62 1.05 -20.52
CA GLY A 116 -9.78 2.19 -19.59
C GLY A 116 -10.94 2.04 -18.59
N ALA A 117 -11.71 0.95 -18.62
CA ALA A 117 -12.79 0.74 -17.68
C ALA A 117 -12.26 0.31 -16.30
N TRP A 118 -12.97 0.74 -15.25
CA TRP A 118 -12.73 0.31 -13.88
C TRP A 118 -13.80 -0.70 -13.46
N HIS A 119 -13.38 -1.83 -12.97
CA HIS A 119 -14.24 -2.95 -12.58
C HIS A 119 -14.21 -3.17 -11.08
N LEU A 120 -15.38 -3.46 -10.51
CA LEU A 120 -15.58 -3.76 -9.10
C LEU A 120 -15.71 -5.26 -8.89
N TYR A 121 -15.00 -5.77 -7.91
CA TYR A 121 -15.04 -7.16 -7.47
C TYR A 121 -15.37 -7.27 -5.99
N ASP A 122 -16.04 -8.37 -5.62
CA ASP A 122 -16.15 -8.81 -4.23
C ASP A 122 -14.82 -9.45 -3.79
N ALA A 123 -14.25 -8.96 -2.71
CA ALA A 123 -12.93 -9.39 -2.28
C ALA A 123 -12.93 -10.70 -1.45
N ASN A 124 -14.10 -11.21 -1.08
CA ASN A 124 -14.24 -12.48 -0.36
C ASN A 124 -14.55 -13.64 -1.30
N THR A 125 -15.44 -13.41 -2.29
CA THR A 125 -15.85 -14.43 -3.25
C THR A 125 -15.11 -14.36 -4.58
N LEU A 126 -14.41 -13.23 -4.82
CA LEU A 126 -13.75 -12.89 -6.09
C LEU A 126 -14.72 -12.74 -7.28
N ALA A 127 -16.01 -12.61 -7.01
CA ALA A 127 -17.01 -12.40 -8.05
C ALA A 127 -16.86 -11.01 -8.67
N HIS A 128 -16.88 -10.93 -10.01
CA HIS A 128 -17.05 -9.68 -10.73
C HIS A 128 -18.44 -9.13 -10.43
N LEU A 129 -18.52 -7.90 -9.91
CA LEU A 129 -19.79 -7.28 -9.54
C LEU A 129 -20.34 -6.41 -10.66
N ARG A 130 -19.52 -5.52 -11.21
CA ARG A 130 -19.91 -4.61 -12.28
C ARG A 130 -18.74 -3.78 -12.82
N VAL A 131 -18.97 -3.12 -13.95
CA VAL A 131 -18.22 -1.95 -14.39
C VAL A 131 -18.67 -0.74 -13.58
N LEU A 132 -17.73 0.08 -13.11
CA LEU A 132 -18.04 1.32 -12.42
C LEU A 132 -18.46 2.40 -13.43
N ASN A 133 -19.56 3.10 -13.12
CA ASN A 133 -20.07 4.17 -13.95
C ASN A 133 -19.43 5.51 -13.52
N GLY A 134 -18.64 6.11 -14.39
CA GLY A 134 -18.00 7.40 -14.17
C GLY A 134 -16.49 7.35 -14.21
N PRO A 135 -15.78 6.58 -13.35
CA PRO A 135 -14.34 6.45 -13.48
C PRO A 135 -13.98 5.74 -14.79
N ALA A 136 -13.09 6.33 -15.55
CA ALA A 136 -12.55 5.74 -16.78
C ALA A 136 -11.13 6.28 -17.03
N GLY A 137 -10.27 5.47 -17.66
CA GLY A 137 -8.88 5.85 -17.91
C GLY A 137 -8.18 6.32 -16.64
N ASP A 138 -7.63 7.52 -16.70
CA ASP A 138 -6.87 8.19 -15.65
C ASP A 138 -7.74 8.95 -14.61
N ALA A 139 -8.90 8.40 -14.27
CA ALA A 139 -9.87 9.00 -13.33
C ALA A 139 -9.37 9.12 -11.88
N GLU A 140 -8.20 8.61 -11.56
CA GLU A 140 -7.56 8.68 -10.23
C GLU A 140 -8.48 8.22 -9.07
N PRO A 141 -9.09 7.02 -9.14
CA PRO A 141 -10.07 6.57 -8.15
C PRO A 141 -9.42 6.38 -6.77
N GLN A 142 -10.10 6.88 -5.72
CA GLN A 142 -9.66 6.82 -4.33
C GLN A 142 -10.80 6.35 -3.44
N TRP A 143 -10.63 5.23 -2.74
CA TRP A 143 -11.64 4.76 -1.80
C TRP A 143 -11.87 5.74 -0.65
N HIS A 144 -13.12 5.89 -0.26
CA HIS A 144 -13.46 6.61 0.96
C HIS A 144 -12.85 5.89 2.18
N PRO A 145 -12.26 6.61 3.15
CA PRO A 145 -11.46 6.00 4.22
C PRO A 145 -12.26 5.14 5.21
N SER A 146 -13.58 5.37 5.33
CA SER A 146 -14.45 4.71 6.33
C SER A 146 -15.78 4.20 5.77
N ASP A 147 -16.27 4.72 4.64
CA ASP A 147 -17.48 4.21 3.98
C ASP A 147 -17.09 3.24 2.86
N PRO A 148 -17.30 1.92 3.05
CA PRO A 148 -16.87 0.93 2.07
C PRO A 148 -17.63 0.96 0.75
N SER A 149 -18.72 1.73 0.67
CA SER A 149 -19.52 1.89 -0.55
C SER A 149 -19.13 3.09 -1.41
N LYS A 150 -18.16 3.90 -0.98
CA LYS A 150 -17.86 5.19 -1.62
C LYS A 150 -16.46 5.23 -2.23
N LEU A 151 -16.38 5.82 -3.42
CA LEU A 151 -15.17 5.98 -4.20
C LEU A 151 -15.10 7.40 -4.79
N TYR A 152 -14.06 8.16 -4.45
CA TYR A 152 -13.78 9.45 -5.10
C TYR A 152 -13.14 9.20 -6.46
N TYR A 153 -13.42 10.08 -7.43
CA TYR A 153 -12.74 10.06 -8.72
C TYR A 153 -12.79 11.42 -9.42
N LEU A 154 -11.91 11.60 -10.38
CA LEU A 154 -11.86 12.72 -11.31
C LEU A 154 -12.40 12.28 -12.68
N PRO A 155 -12.95 13.18 -13.51
CA PRO A 155 -13.31 12.84 -14.89
C PRO A 155 -12.10 12.35 -15.67
N THR A 156 -12.30 11.41 -16.57
CA THR A 156 -11.29 11.05 -17.58
C THR A 156 -10.79 12.27 -18.33
N ASN A 157 -9.48 12.36 -18.53
CA ASN A 157 -8.83 13.55 -19.10
C ASN A 157 -9.02 14.83 -18.28
N GLY A 158 -9.33 14.68 -17.00
CA GLY A 158 -9.54 15.79 -16.08
C GLY A 158 -10.87 16.53 -16.27
N GLY A 159 -11.06 17.53 -15.48
CA GLY A 159 -12.20 18.41 -15.41
C GLY A 159 -12.06 19.24 -14.15
N THR A 160 -13.03 20.08 -13.80
CA THR A 160 -12.93 20.93 -12.60
C THR A 160 -13.64 20.35 -11.37
N ARG A 161 -14.14 19.11 -11.45
CA ARG A 161 -14.97 18.53 -10.40
C ARG A 161 -14.33 17.29 -9.80
N LEU A 162 -14.45 17.16 -8.49
CA LEU A 162 -14.23 15.92 -7.76
C LEU A 162 -15.58 15.25 -7.52
N PHE A 163 -15.67 13.99 -7.87
CA PHE A 163 -16.87 13.18 -7.73
C PHE A 163 -16.74 12.14 -6.62
N LEU A 164 -17.91 11.75 -6.07
CA LEU A 164 -18.06 10.62 -5.16
C LEU A 164 -19.07 9.64 -5.77
N LEU A 165 -18.63 8.45 -6.08
CA LEU A 165 -19.43 7.35 -6.58
C LEU A 165 -19.90 6.47 -5.43
N ASP A 166 -21.18 6.14 -5.38
CA ASP A 166 -21.69 5.03 -4.59
C ASP A 166 -21.60 3.76 -5.44
N VAL A 167 -20.68 2.84 -5.09
CA VAL A 167 -20.41 1.64 -5.88
C VAL A 167 -21.52 0.59 -5.78
N ASN A 168 -22.44 0.69 -4.80
CA ASN A 168 -23.60 -0.20 -4.68
C ASN A 168 -24.70 0.19 -5.66
N THR A 169 -24.99 1.49 -5.76
CA THR A 169 -26.03 2.02 -6.63
C THR A 169 -25.51 2.45 -8.00
N ASN A 170 -24.19 2.62 -8.13
CA ASN A 170 -23.50 3.16 -9.31
C ASN A 170 -23.93 4.62 -9.64
N VAL A 171 -24.28 5.39 -8.60
CA VAL A 171 -24.70 6.79 -8.69
C VAL A 171 -23.61 7.72 -8.21
N THR A 172 -23.34 8.76 -8.99
CA THR A 172 -22.31 9.76 -8.73
C THR A 172 -22.89 11.06 -8.21
N THR A 173 -22.20 11.69 -7.25
CA THR A 173 -22.45 13.05 -6.76
C THR A 173 -21.20 13.91 -6.88
N THR A 174 -21.38 15.22 -7.18
CA THR A 174 -20.28 16.19 -7.14
C THR A 174 -20.01 16.58 -5.68
N VAL A 175 -18.76 16.40 -5.21
CA VAL A 175 -18.35 16.77 -3.85
C VAL A 175 -17.51 18.04 -3.80
N ALA A 176 -16.88 18.43 -4.91
CA ALA A 176 -16.22 19.72 -5.07
C ALA A 176 -16.26 20.16 -6.54
N ASP A 177 -16.32 21.47 -6.78
CA ASP A 177 -16.15 22.09 -8.10
C ASP A 177 -15.17 23.25 -7.96
N PHE A 178 -14.12 23.24 -8.73
CA PHE A 178 -13.04 24.22 -8.69
C PHE A 178 -13.15 25.30 -9.78
N ALA A 179 -14.19 25.26 -10.61
CA ALA A 179 -14.44 26.29 -11.62
C ALA A 179 -14.51 27.68 -10.99
N GLY A 180 -13.61 28.59 -11.41
CA GLY A 180 -13.53 29.95 -10.89
C GLY A 180 -13.04 30.12 -9.44
N LYS A 181 -12.57 29.04 -8.79
CA LYS A 181 -12.07 29.09 -7.39
C LYS A 181 -10.55 29.21 -7.29
N LEU A 182 -9.83 28.98 -8.38
CA LEU A 182 -8.37 29.04 -8.44
C LEU A 182 -7.91 30.39 -9.01
N PRO A 183 -6.71 30.87 -8.65
CA PRO A 183 -6.23 32.18 -9.09
C PRO A 183 -5.82 32.22 -10.56
N TRP A 184 -5.78 31.09 -11.24
CA TRP A 184 -5.36 31.00 -12.64
C TRP A 184 -6.57 31.09 -13.57
N ALA A 185 -6.40 31.84 -14.65
CA ALA A 185 -7.37 31.83 -15.73
C ALA A 185 -7.32 30.50 -16.50
N ASN A 186 -8.44 30.13 -17.12
CA ASN A 186 -8.54 28.99 -18.05
C ASN A 186 -8.21 27.61 -17.42
N VAL A 187 -8.43 27.43 -16.12
CA VAL A 187 -8.39 26.10 -15.49
C VAL A 187 -9.45 25.22 -16.15
N ALA A 188 -9.00 24.11 -16.74
CA ALA A 188 -9.87 23.15 -17.41
C ALA A 188 -9.76 21.74 -16.80
N HIS A 189 -8.58 21.38 -16.25
CA HIS A 189 -8.31 20.06 -15.69
C HIS A 189 -7.68 20.19 -14.31
N ILE A 190 -8.04 19.26 -13.43
CA ILE A 190 -7.39 19.04 -12.14
C ILE A 190 -7.07 17.55 -11.97
N TRP A 191 -5.97 17.23 -11.30
CA TRP A 191 -5.47 15.86 -11.14
C TRP A 191 -4.86 15.65 -9.76
N THR A 192 -4.82 14.41 -9.31
CA THR A 192 -3.93 13.96 -8.21
C THR A 192 -2.65 13.33 -8.72
N LYS A 193 -2.33 13.51 -9.96
CA LYS A 193 -1.30 12.92 -10.84
C LYS A 193 -0.01 12.50 -10.13
N SER A 194 0.57 11.37 -10.45
CA SER A 194 0.06 10.13 -11.01
C SER A 194 -0.18 9.17 -9.86
N GLU A 195 -1.36 8.58 -9.80
CA GLU A 195 -1.81 7.72 -8.71
C GLU A 195 -1.70 8.36 -7.31
N GLY A 196 -1.65 9.70 -7.24
CA GLY A 196 -1.65 10.45 -5.99
C GLY A 196 -2.94 10.29 -5.20
N GLY A 197 -2.87 10.48 -3.90
CA GLY A 197 -4.01 10.30 -3.01
C GLY A 197 -4.20 11.46 -2.02
N PRO A 198 -5.36 11.52 -1.36
CA PRO A 198 -5.63 12.44 -0.26
C PRO A 198 -4.94 12.00 1.03
N SER A 199 -5.13 12.80 2.09
CA SER A 199 -4.80 12.41 3.47
C SER A 199 -5.53 11.12 3.88
N ALA A 200 -5.06 10.45 4.94
CA ALA A 200 -5.60 9.17 5.40
C ALA A 200 -7.09 9.21 5.73
N ASP A 201 -7.62 10.37 6.09
CA ASP A 201 -9.03 10.66 6.35
C ASP A 201 -9.79 11.21 5.14
N ALA A 202 -9.12 11.35 3.98
CA ALA A 202 -9.61 11.96 2.74
C ALA A 202 -10.10 13.42 2.88
N ARG A 203 -9.74 14.11 3.96
CA ARG A 203 -10.10 15.51 4.16
C ARG A 203 -9.26 16.44 3.29
N TYR A 204 -7.95 16.26 3.29
CA TYR A 204 -7.00 17.12 2.59
C TYR A 204 -6.53 16.51 1.29
N TRP A 205 -6.55 17.34 0.25
CA TRP A 205 -6.17 16.95 -1.11
C TRP A 205 -5.08 17.88 -1.64
N CYS A 206 -4.19 17.34 -2.44
CA CYS A 206 -3.24 18.09 -3.25
C CYS A 206 -3.52 17.78 -4.71
N PHE A 207 -3.75 18.82 -5.52
CA PHE A 207 -4.10 18.71 -6.92
C PHE A 207 -3.14 19.54 -7.77
N GLN A 208 -2.94 19.12 -8.99
CA GLN A 208 -2.39 19.94 -10.07
C GLN A 208 -3.55 20.52 -10.89
N ALA A 209 -3.35 21.75 -11.42
CA ALA A 209 -4.30 22.43 -12.29
C ALA A 209 -3.68 22.70 -13.66
N GLU A 210 -4.43 22.49 -14.73
CA GLU A 210 -4.01 22.63 -16.11
C GLU A 210 -5.04 23.36 -16.97
N THR A 211 -4.55 23.93 -18.07
CA THR A 211 -5.40 24.49 -19.13
C THR A 211 -6.03 23.38 -19.98
N SER A 212 -6.96 23.77 -20.89
CA SER A 212 -7.57 22.83 -21.85
C SER A 212 -6.59 22.14 -22.79
N ASN A 213 -5.38 22.68 -22.94
CA ASN A 213 -4.31 22.09 -23.75
C ASN A 213 -3.29 21.33 -22.87
N TYR A 214 -3.68 20.99 -21.61
CA TYR A 214 -2.83 20.31 -20.64
C TYR A 214 -1.54 21.06 -20.27
N GLY A 215 -1.50 22.38 -20.48
CA GLY A 215 -0.43 23.24 -19.97
C GLY A 215 -0.57 23.42 -18.47
N ILE A 216 0.51 23.17 -17.73
CA ILE A 216 0.50 23.31 -16.26
C ILE A 216 0.24 24.77 -15.85
N LEU A 217 -0.58 24.97 -14.85
CA LEU A 217 -0.85 26.25 -14.19
C LEU A 217 -0.23 26.29 -12.80
N GLY A 218 -0.32 25.17 -12.08
CA GLY A 218 0.22 25.08 -10.76
C GLY A 218 -0.36 23.92 -9.96
N VAL A 219 -0.01 23.88 -8.67
CA VAL A 219 -0.53 22.93 -7.69
C VAL A 219 -1.30 23.68 -6.61
N PHE A 220 -2.29 23.03 -6.01
CA PHE A 220 -3.08 23.61 -4.94
C PHE A 220 -3.52 22.55 -3.93
N THR A 221 -3.80 23.00 -2.72
CA THR A 221 -4.32 22.15 -1.65
C THR A 221 -5.74 22.54 -1.31
N TYR A 222 -6.53 21.55 -0.92
CA TYR A 222 -7.95 21.72 -0.66
C TYR A 222 -8.38 20.98 0.61
N ASP A 223 -9.21 21.62 1.43
CA ASP A 223 -9.91 21.00 2.55
C ASP A 223 -11.34 20.65 2.10
N LEU A 224 -11.59 19.35 1.90
CA LEU A 224 -12.89 18.86 1.45
C LEU A 224 -14.00 19.10 2.50
N GLN A 225 -13.66 19.12 3.79
CA GLN A 225 -14.63 19.33 4.86
C GLN A 225 -15.12 20.78 4.90
N THR A 226 -14.21 21.75 4.76
CA THR A 226 -14.55 23.19 4.78
C THR A 226 -14.83 23.76 3.39
N GLN A 227 -14.64 22.98 2.32
CA GLN A 227 -14.81 23.38 0.93
C GLN A 227 -13.90 24.56 0.54
N THR A 228 -12.65 24.58 1.08
CA THR A 228 -11.74 25.74 0.98
C THR A 228 -10.43 25.35 0.28
N VAL A 229 -9.99 26.15 -0.69
CA VAL A 229 -8.62 26.14 -1.21
C VAL A 229 -7.71 26.74 -0.14
N LEU A 230 -6.76 25.95 0.37
CA LEU A 230 -5.87 26.35 1.49
C LEU A 230 -4.63 27.07 1.00
N GLY A 231 -4.13 26.71 -0.16
CA GLY A 231 -2.95 27.29 -0.77
C GLY A 231 -2.85 26.97 -2.24
N THR A 232 -2.12 27.80 -2.97
CA THR A 232 -1.84 27.65 -4.40
C THR A 232 -0.38 27.99 -4.67
N ARG A 233 0.23 27.29 -5.63
CA ARG A 233 1.59 27.53 -6.09
C ARG A 233 1.65 27.42 -7.60
N PRO A 234 2.04 28.48 -8.34
CA PRO A 234 2.29 28.39 -9.77
C PRO A 234 3.43 27.42 -10.08
N MET A 235 3.31 26.71 -11.20
CA MET A 235 4.33 25.81 -11.72
C MET A 235 4.61 26.15 -13.19
N THR A 236 5.85 25.96 -13.64
CA THR A 236 6.25 26.06 -15.05
C THR A 236 6.30 24.69 -15.71
N ASP A 237 6.59 23.67 -14.93
CA ASP A 237 6.76 22.30 -15.41
C ASP A 237 5.79 21.37 -14.73
N ARG A 238 5.33 20.37 -15.46
CA ARG A 238 4.36 19.41 -14.98
C ARG A 238 5.02 18.44 -14.00
N PRO A 239 4.50 18.28 -12.77
CA PRO A 239 4.98 17.24 -11.87
C PRO A 239 4.83 15.85 -12.49
N ASP A 240 5.77 14.97 -12.21
CA ASP A 240 5.65 13.54 -12.47
C ASP A 240 4.62 12.90 -11.54
N HIS A 241 4.68 13.27 -10.26
CA HIS A 241 3.78 12.76 -9.24
C HIS A 241 3.48 13.81 -8.17
N LEU A 242 2.27 13.78 -7.62
CA LEU A 242 1.93 14.55 -6.43
C LEU A 242 0.91 13.83 -5.55
N SER A 243 1.04 13.97 -4.24
CA SER A 243 0.15 13.34 -3.27
C SER A 243 0.09 14.11 -1.95
N MET A 244 -1.00 13.99 -1.22
CA MET A 244 -1.08 14.49 0.14
C MET A 244 -0.50 13.47 1.13
N SER A 245 0.25 13.92 2.14
CA SER A 245 0.72 13.06 3.22
C SER A 245 -0.44 12.51 4.06
N ALA A 246 -0.22 11.41 4.77
CA ALA A 246 -1.26 10.73 5.53
C ALA A 246 -1.95 11.65 6.56
N SER A 247 -1.18 12.49 7.25
CA SER A 247 -1.73 13.49 8.21
C SER A 247 -2.42 14.67 7.53
N GLY A 248 -2.27 14.85 6.23
CA GLY A 248 -2.75 16.01 5.49
C GLY A 248 -1.93 17.29 5.72
N ARG A 249 -0.75 17.22 6.34
CA ARG A 249 0.09 18.41 6.60
C ARG A 249 0.91 18.84 5.39
N TYR A 250 1.29 17.90 4.53
CA TYR A 250 2.20 18.13 3.42
C TYR A 250 1.60 17.70 2.09
N CYS A 251 1.70 18.58 1.09
CA CYS A 251 1.58 18.22 -0.32
C CYS A 251 2.99 17.89 -0.82
N VAL A 252 3.22 16.64 -1.19
CA VAL A 252 4.50 16.18 -1.75
C VAL A 252 4.40 16.21 -3.26
N VAL A 253 5.29 16.97 -3.89
CA VAL A 253 5.36 17.16 -5.34
C VAL A 253 6.69 16.62 -5.83
N SER A 254 6.65 15.62 -6.70
CA SER A 254 7.82 15.08 -7.38
C SER A 254 7.91 15.67 -8.78
N ASN A 255 8.93 16.47 -9.00
CA ASN A 255 9.22 17.05 -10.31
C ASN A 255 10.17 16.14 -11.06
N LEU A 256 10.17 16.24 -12.39
CA LEU A 256 11.16 15.57 -13.24
C LEU A 256 12.58 16.08 -12.94
N ASP A 257 13.57 15.32 -13.36
CA ASP A 257 14.98 15.67 -13.20
C ASP A 257 15.29 17.08 -13.69
N GLY A 258 15.98 17.85 -12.88
CA GLY A 258 16.34 19.23 -13.20
C GLY A 258 15.39 20.30 -12.66
N ASP A 259 14.19 19.94 -12.23
CA ASP A 259 13.14 20.87 -11.75
C ASP A 259 13.01 20.92 -10.21
N GLY A 260 14.09 20.60 -9.50
CA GLY A 260 14.14 20.66 -8.05
C GLY A 260 13.73 19.37 -7.34
N GLY A 261 13.54 18.27 -8.09
CA GLY A 261 13.29 16.93 -7.54
C GLY A 261 11.97 16.82 -6.75
N THR A 262 11.98 16.02 -5.70
CA THR A 262 10.81 15.81 -4.83
C THR A 262 10.85 16.71 -3.60
N VAL A 263 9.77 17.46 -3.39
CA VAL A 263 9.65 18.48 -2.34
C VAL A 263 8.34 18.30 -1.55
N ALA A 264 8.42 18.30 -0.23
CA ALA A 264 7.25 18.41 0.66
C ALA A 264 6.93 19.89 0.91
N TRP A 265 5.72 20.31 0.58
CA TRP A 265 5.19 21.65 0.85
C TRP A 265 4.15 21.58 1.98
N ASN A 266 4.15 22.57 2.88
CA ASN A 266 3.01 22.72 3.79
C ASN A 266 1.73 23.08 2.99
N ARG A 267 0.56 22.91 3.58
CA ARG A 267 -0.73 23.13 2.91
C ARG A 267 -0.94 24.53 2.33
N THR A 268 -0.20 25.53 2.80
CA THR A 268 -0.31 26.92 2.32
C THR A 268 0.80 27.31 1.35
N PHE A 269 1.71 26.39 1.01
CA PHE A 269 2.88 26.60 0.17
C PHE A 269 3.81 27.73 0.64
N THR A 270 3.79 28.04 1.96
CA THR A 270 4.66 29.07 2.57
C THR A 270 5.98 28.52 3.07
N SER A 271 6.09 27.22 3.24
CA SER A 271 7.33 26.52 3.61
C SER A 271 7.44 25.19 2.90
N SER A 272 8.68 24.77 2.66
CA SER A 272 8.98 23.52 1.97
C SER A 272 10.19 22.82 2.55
N ARG A 273 10.30 21.53 2.25
CA ARG A 273 11.46 20.69 2.55
C ARG A 273 11.81 19.87 1.30
N PRO A 274 13.03 20.00 0.73
CA PRO A 274 13.54 19.08 -0.26
C PRO A 274 13.66 17.66 0.34
N LEU A 275 13.22 16.66 -0.41
CA LEU A 275 13.26 15.25 0.00
C LEU A 275 14.27 14.46 -0.81
N HIS A 276 14.30 14.67 -2.13
CA HIS A 276 15.18 13.99 -3.06
C HIS A 276 15.43 14.85 -4.30
N GLY A 277 16.58 14.66 -4.97
CA GLY A 277 16.97 15.45 -6.13
C GLY A 277 16.24 15.10 -7.43
N THR A 278 15.59 13.95 -7.49
CA THR A 278 14.89 13.42 -8.66
C THR A 278 13.47 12.96 -8.30
N SER A 279 12.68 12.58 -9.32
CA SER A 279 11.45 11.81 -9.13
C SER A 279 11.76 10.33 -9.31
N GLU A 280 11.39 9.53 -8.31
CA GLU A 280 11.63 8.08 -8.28
C GLU A 280 10.38 7.33 -7.83
N HIS A 281 10.37 6.01 -8.02
CA HIS A 281 9.33 5.17 -7.46
C HIS A 281 9.23 5.36 -5.95
N SER A 282 8.06 5.78 -5.49
CA SER A 282 7.86 6.23 -4.11
C SER A 282 6.41 6.08 -3.66
N ASP A 283 6.18 6.14 -2.36
CA ASP A 283 4.86 6.34 -1.76
C ASP A 283 4.98 7.08 -0.42
N LEU A 284 3.84 7.52 0.11
CA LEU A 284 3.70 8.18 1.40
C LEU A 284 3.07 7.23 2.41
N GLY A 285 3.72 7.07 3.54
CA GLY A 285 3.30 6.18 4.61
C GLY A 285 3.40 6.79 5.99
N LEU A 286 3.22 5.96 7.01
CA LEU A 286 3.32 6.35 8.42
C LEU A 286 4.39 5.53 9.14
N SER A 287 5.17 6.19 10.00
CA SER A 287 6.04 5.54 10.96
C SER A 287 5.23 4.76 12.01
N PRO A 288 5.85 3.87 12.81
CA PRO A 288 5.15 3.21 13.92
C PRO A 288 4.55 4.18 14.95
N THR A 289 5.04 5.41 15.00
CA THR A 289 4.57 6.50 15.89
C THR A 289 3.58 7.44 15.22
N GLY A 290 3.27 7.19 13.93
CA GLY A 290 2.30 7.98 13.17
C GLY A 290 2.87 9.23 12.49
N ASP A 291 4.21 9.32 12.35
CA ASP A 291 4.83 10.41 11.61
C ASP A 291 4.70 10.18 10.11
N ASP A 292 4.51 11.26 9.34
CA ASP A 292 4.49 11.20 7.89
C ASP A 292 5.86 10.85 7.32
N LEU A 293 5.90 9.84 6.46
CA LEU A 293 7.10 9.37 5.78
C LEU A 293 6.95 9.49 4.25
N PHE A 294 8.02 9.91 3.59
CA PHE A 294 8.24 9.71 2.16
C PHE A 294 9.19 8.52 1.99
N ILE A 295 8.78 7.52 1.25
CA ILE A 295 9.52 6.27 1.06
C ILE A 295 9.80 6.13 -0.43
N PHE A 296 11.05 5.95 -0.82
CA PHE A 296 11.45 5.96 -2.22
C PHE A 296 12.74 5.18 -2.45
N VAL A 297 13.02 4.90 -3.71
CA VAL A 297 14.28 4.32 -4.14
C VAL A 297 15.21 5.45 -4.58
N ASP A 298 16.42 5.47 -4.03
CA ASP A 298 17.49 6.38 -4.46
C ASP A 298 18.51 5.61 -5.28
N TYR A 299 18.32 5.57 -6.59
CA TYR A 299 19.23 4.86 -7.49
C TYR A 299 20.57 5.59 -7.71
N GLN A 300 20.67 6.85 -7.28
CA GLN A 300 21.82 7.72 -7.57
C GLN A 300 22.84 7.76 -6.43
N SER A 301 22.46 7.44 -5.19
CA SER A 301 23.35 7.49 -4.04
C SER A 301 23.62 6.10 -3.46
N ASN A 302 24.81 5.92 -2.86
CA ASN A 302 25.24 4.68 -2.19
C ASN A 302 25.00 3.41 -3.01
N ASP A 303 25.20 3.48 -4.33
CA ASP A 303 24.91 2.38 -5.27
C ASP A 303 23.42 1.96 -5.28
N GLY A 304 22.52 2.88 -4.93
CA GLY A 304 21.08 2.68 -4.87
C GLY A 304 20.60 2.15 -3.53
N ASP A 305 19.72 2.90 -2.88
CA ASP A 305 19.17 2.55 -1.58
C ASP A 305 17.65 2.71 -1.55
N LEU A 306 16.98 1.76 -0.88
CA LEU A 306 15.61 1.99 -0.44
C LEU A 306 15.65 2.85 0.81
N THR A 307 15.01 4.01 0.76
CA THR A 307 15.17 5.10 1.72
C THR A 307 13.82 5.61 2.19
N MET A 308 13.76 6.07 3.43
CA MET A 308 12.64 6.85 3.96
C MET A 308 13.11 8.18 4.54
N VAL A 309 12.25 9.21 4.42
CA VAL A 309 12.46 10.54 5.00
C VAL A 309 11.25 10.92 5.86
N ASN A 310 11.49 11.29 7.11
CA ASN A 310 10.47 11.86 7.97
C ASN A 310 10.15 13.29 7.50
N LEU A 311 8.89 13.57 7.15
CA LEU A 311 8.51 14.85 6.55
C LEU A 311 8.60 16.03 7.53
N ASP A 312 8.43 15.80 8.83
CA ASP A 312 8.51 16.84 9.83
C ASP A 312 9.96 17.24 10.14
N THR A 313 10.84 16.27 10.32
CA THR A 313 12.21 16.48 10.76
C THR A 313 13.22 16.56 9.62
N GLY A 314 12.92 15.91 8.47
CA GLY A 314 13.87 15.69 7.39
C GLY A 314 14.87 14.57 7.67
N ALA A 315 14.72 13.84 8.77
CA ALA A 315 15.58 12.72 9.08
C ALA A 315 15.45 11.64 8.02
N ARG A 316 16.59 11.27 7.42
CA ARG A 316 16.71 10.26 6.39
C ARG A 316 17.21 8.95 6.99
N THR A 317 16.61 7.85 6.60
CA THR A 317 17.00 6.51 7.02
C THR A 317 17.10 5.61 5.79
N ILE A 318 18.24 5.00 5.58
CA ILE A 318 18.43 3.93 4.59
C ILE A 318 17.88 2.64 5.20
N LEU A 319 17.01 1.96 4.46
CA LEU A 319 16.45 0.68 4.86
C LEU A 319 17.40 -0.47 4.46
N PHE A 320 17.76 -0.55 3.18
CA PHE A 320 18.74 -1.50 2.65
C PHE A 320 19.17 -1.09 1.22
N PRO A 321 20.32 -1.58 0.72
CA PRO A 321 20.79 -1.29 -0.63
C PRO A 321 19.93 -2.03 -1.68
N THR A 322 19.78 -1.44 -2.86
CA THR A 322 19.08 -2.02 -4.01
C THR A 322 20.01 -2.78 -4.94
N TYR A 323 21.26 -2.33 -5.03
CA TYR A 323 22.31 -3.02 -5.78
C TYR A 323 23.03 -4.00 -4.86
N ILE A 324 22.89 -5.29 -5.13
CA ILE A 324 23.46 -6.36 -4.29
C ILE A 324 24.34 -7.26 -5.14
N ASP A 325 25.63 -7.33 -4.82
CA ASP A 325 26.59 -8.23 -5.48
C ASP A 325 26.50 -8.24 -7.01
N ARG A 326 26.53 -7.07 -7.64
CA ARG A 326 26.45 -6.88 -9.10
C ARG A 326 25.09 -7.24 -9.69
N SER A 327 24.05 -7.21 -8.90
CA SER A 327 22.68 -7.31 -9.38
C SER A 327 21.92 -6.00 -9.14
N ALA A 328 20.87 -5.77 -9.91
CA ALA A 328 19.98 -4.64 -9.77
C ALA A 328 18.53 -5.09 -9.98
N THR A 329 17.59 -4.41 -9.38
CA THR A 329 16.15 -4.63 -9.58
C THR A 329 15.39 -3.32 -9.47
N ALA A 330 14.25 -3.23 -10.12
CA ALA A 330 13.32 -2.13 -9.97
C ALA A 330 12.31 -2.41 -8.86
N TYR A 331 11.71 -1.35 -8.30
CA TYR A 331 10.80 -1.43 -7.16
C TYR A 331 9.49 -0.71 -7.42
N HIS A 332 8.41 -1.27 -6.85
CA HIS A 332 7.19 -0.53 -6.56
C HIS A 332 6.93 -0.54 -5.06
N VAL A 333 6.61 0.63 -4.51
CA VAL A 333 6.32 0.85 -3.08
C VAL A 333 4.84 1.07 -2.88
N SER A 334 4.25 0.46 -1.86
CA SER A 334 2.88 0.69 -1.40
C SER A 334 2.86 0.86 0.12
N ALA A 335 2.47 2.04 0.60
CA ALA A 335 2.54 2.40 2.01
C ALA A 335 1.24 3.02 2.57
N LYS A 336 0.11 2.86 1.87
CA LYS A 336 -1.20 3.38 2.29
C LYS A 336 -1.94 2.46 3.28
N ASN A 337 -1.20 1.64 4.01
CA ASN A 337 -1.70 0.79 5.09
C ASN A 337 -1.85 1.57 6.41
N PHE A 338 -2.61 2.64 6.39
CA PHE A 338 -2.73 3.61 7.49
C PHE A 338 -3.33 3.03 8.78
N ALA A 339 -4.00 1.88 8.73
CA ALA A 339 -4.49 1.15 9.91
C ALA A 339 -3.43 0.17 10.48
N ALA A 340 -2.32 -0.03 9.77
CA ALA A 340 -1.18 -0.84 10.21
C ALA A 340 0.13 -0.06 9.98
N PRO A 341 0.34 1.09 10.65
CA PRO A 341 1.49 1.95 10.43
C PRO A 341 2.81 1.26 10.79
N GLY A 342 3.91 1.79 10.26
CA GLY A 342 5.25 1.27 10.51
C GLY A 342 5.67 0.14 9.57
N TRP A 343 4.88 -0.15 8.55
CA TRP A 343 5.18 -1.15 7.51
C TRP A 343 4.89 -0.57 6.13
N MET A 344 5.54 -1.12 5.12
CA MET A 344 5.19 -0.94 3.71
C MET A 344 5.21 -2.26 2.97
N LEU A 345 4.53 -2.32 1.83
CA LEU A 345 4.67 -3.39 0.86
C LEU A 345 5.67 -2.97 -0.22
N LEU A 346 6.54 -3.89 -0.59
CA LEU A 346 7.49 -3.74 -1.68
C LEU A 346 7.25 -4.86 -2.70
N SER A 347 7.19 -4.52 -3.98
CA SER A 347 7.27 -5.49 -5.07
C SER A 347 8.42 -5.14 -5.99
N THR A 348 9.19 -6.15 -6.41
CA THR A 348 10.41 -6.00 -7.20
C THR A 348 10.27 -6.68 -8.56
N TYR A 349 10.91 -6.14 -9.59
CA TYR A 349 10.78 -6.63 -10.96
C TYR A 349 12.00 -6.26 -11.80
N ALA A 350 12.08 -6.77 -13.02
CA ALA A 350 13.10 -6.42 -14.03
C ALA A 350 14.54 -6.51 -13.50
N PHE A 351 14.88 -7.57 -12.77
CA PHE A 351 16.21 -7.71 -12.22
C PHE A 351 17.25 -8.02 -13.29
N THR A 352 18.50 -7.65 -13.00
CA THR A 352 19.69 -7.99 -13.79
C THR A 352 20.77 -8.55 -12.89
N GLY A 353 21.70 -9.31 -13.47
CA GLY A 353 22.79 -9.95 -12.72
C GLY A 353 22.38 -11.23 -11.99
N PRO A 354 23.19 -11.69 -11.02
CA PRO A 354 22.88 -12.90 -10.25
C PRO A 354 21.64 -12.73 -9.38
N GLU A 355 20.80 -13.78 -9.32
CA GLU A 355 19.60 -13.75 -8.46
C GLU A 355 19.99 -13.56 -6.99
N ARG A 356 19.27 -12.69 -6.31
CA ARG A 356 19.42 -12.35 -4.89
C ARG A 356 18.04 -12.35 -4.22
N TRP A 357 18.04 -12.20 -2.90
CA TRP A 357 16.85 -12.24 -2.08
C TRP A 357 15.77 -11.19 -2.44
N LEU A 358 16.17 -10.10 -3.09
CA LEU A 358 15.26 -9.02 -3.53
C LEU A 358 14.49 -9.34 -4.81
N HIS A 359 14.92 -10.30 -5.64
CA HIS A 359 14.46 -10.39 -7.01
C HIS A 359 13.12 -11.13 -7.13
N GLU A 360 12.19 -10.57 -7.95
CA GLU A 360 10.88 -11.15 -8.27
C GLU A 360 10.01 -11.43 -7.04
N ARG A 361 10.01 -10.49 -6.07
CA ARG A 361 9.40 -10.64 -4.75
C ARG A 361 8.26 -9.67 -4.51
N ILE A 362 7.39 -10.11 -3.62
CA ILE A 362 6.47 -9.27 -2.86
C ILE A 362 6.83 -9.45 -1.39
N MET A 363 7.08 -8.34 -0.68
CA MET A 363 7.60 -8.34 0.69
C MET A 363 6.92 -7.28 1.53
N ALA A 364 6.77 -7.55 2.84
CA ALA A 364 6.49 -6.52 3.83
C ALA A 364 7.81 -6.07 4.46
N VAL A 365 8.02 -4.77 4.56
CA VAL A 365 9.24 -4.14 5.10
C VAL A 365 8.86 -3.20 6.23
N GLU A 366 9.49 -3.39 7.39
CA GLU A 366 9.27 -2.54 8.56
C GLU A 366 9.98 -1.19 8.38
N LEU A 367 9.31 -0.08 8.68
CA LEU A 367 9.81 1.28 8.48
C LEU A 367 10.67 1.74 9.66
N LYS A 368 11.87 1.17 9.77
CA LYS A 368 12.89 1.50 10.77
C LYS A 368 14.29 1.22 10.24
N ALA A 369 15.31 1.77 10.89
CA ALA A 369 16.70 1.37 10.66
C ALA A 369 16.86 -0.14 10.93
N SER A 370 17.55 -0.87 10.06
CA SER A 370 17.65 -2.32 10.09
C SER A 370 16.26 -2.99 10.12
N PRO A 371 15.50 -2.92 9.02
CA PRO A 371 14.12 -3.35 8.97
C PRO A 371 13.96 -4.86 9.16
N THR A 372 12.85 -5.25 9.78
CA THR A 372 12.33 -6.61 9.63
C THR A 372 11.73 -6.73 8.23
N ILE A 373 12.17 -7.74 7.47
CA ILE A 373 11.66 -8.05 6.13
C ILE A 373 10.90 -9.36 6.21
N ILE A 374 9.66 -9.38 5.73
CA ILE A 374 8.85 -10.59 5.66
C ILE A 374 8.64 -10.90 4.18
N GLN A 375 9.14 -12.03 3.74
CA GLN A 375 8.96 -12.52 2.37
C GLN A 375 7.53 -13.06 2.22
N LEU A 376 6.79 -12.56 1.22
CA LEU A 376 5.39 -12.92 1.05
C LEU A 376 5.16 -13.85 -0.15
N ALA A 377 5.61 -13.49 -1.33
CA ALA A 377 5.40 -14.32 -2.52
C ALA A 377 6.40 -14.02 -3.63
N HIS A 378 6.58 -14.98 -4.53
CA HIS A 378 7.03 -14.71 -5.89
C HIS A 378 5.82 -14.28 -6.72
N HIS A 379 5.91 -13.16 -7.42
CA HIS A 379 4.77 -12.66 -8.21
C HIS A 379 4.50 -13.46 -9.49
N GLN A 380 5.40 -14.38 -9.87
CA GLN A 380 5.27 -15.25 -11.06
C GLN A 380 5.11 -14.48 -12.39
N SER A 381 5.27 -13.16 -12.39
CA SER A 381 5.18 -12.35 -13.59
C SER A 381 6.46 -12.45 -14.40
N ARG A 382 6.32 -12.59 -15.71
CA ARG A 382 7.43 -12.40 -16.64
C ARG A 382 7.41 -10.94 -17.10
N ALA A 383 8.46 -10.19 -16.79
CA ALA A 383 8.56 -8.80 -17.18
C ALA A 383 8.74 -8.67 -18.70
N ASN A 384 7.65 -8.33 -19.40
CA ASN A 384 7.63 -8.08 -20.84
C ASN A 384 7.30 -6.62 -21.18
N GLY A 385 7.09 -5.78 -20.16
CA GLY A 385 6.72 -4.37 -20.27
C GLY A 385 5.86 -3.90 -19.08
N TYR A 386 5.49 -2.65 -19.08
CA TYR A 386 4.78 -1.97 -17.98
C TYR A 386 3.53 -2.73 -17.47
N TRP A 387 2.74 -3.33 -18.37
CA TRP A 387 1.51 -4.02 -17.99
C TRP A 387 1.72 -5.31 -17.21
N THR A 388 2.91 -5.89 -17.29
CA THR A 388 3.25 -7.15 -16.60
C THR A 388 4.00 -6.93 -15.30
N GLU A 389 4.34 -5.69 -14.95
CA GLU A 389 4.93 -5.35 -13.66
C GLU A 389 3.95 -5.64 -12.52
N PRO A 390 4.41 -6.08 -11.36
CA PRO A 390 3.51 -6.55 -10.30
C PRO A 390 2.65 -5.45 -9.70
N HIS A 391 3.08 -4.18 -9.69
CA HIS A 391 2.36 -3.03 -9.13
C HIS A 391 1.61 -3.35 -7.83
N ALA A 392 2.21 -4.14 -6.94
CA ALA A 392 1.52 -4.65 -5.77
C ALA A 392 1.07 -3.54 -4.83
N SER A 393 -0.21 -3.54 -4.44
CA SER A 393 -0.78 -2.61 -3.47
C SER A 393 -1.33 -3.36 -2.25
N VAL A 394 -1.23 -2.71 -1.08
CA VAL A 394 -1.61 -3.28 0.22
C VAL A 394 -2.91 -2.66 0.74
N SER A 395 -3.76 -3.45 1.40
CA SER A 395 -4.95 -2.94 2.10
C SER A 395 -4.57 -2.08 3.32
N ARG A 396 -5.51 -1.24 3.77
CA ARG A 396 -5.28 -0.30 4.88
C ARG A 396 -4.81 -0.99 6.18
N ASP A 397 -5.24 -2.22 6.43
CA ASP A 397 -4.90 -3.03 7.61
C ASP A 397 -3.79 -4.06 7.37
N PHE A 398 -3.18 -4.05 6.18
CA PHE A 398 -2.13 -4.98 5.75
C PHE A 398 -2.56 -6.45 5.71
N THR A 399 -3.84 -6.76 5.66
CA THR A 399 -4.30 -8.16 5.60
C THR A 399 -4.46 -8.70 4.19
N ARG A 400 -4.45 -7.82 3.17
CA ARG A 400 -4.60 -8.18 1.76
C ARG A 400 -3.62 -7.41 0.89
N VAL A 401 -3.10 -8.08 -0.11
CA VAL A 401 -2.26 -7.52 -1.17
C VAL A 401 -2.90 -7.87 -2.51
N LEU A 402 -3.07 -6.88 -3.37
CA LEU A 402 -3.45 -7.10 -4.77
C LEU A 402 -2.23 -6.82 -5.65
N PHE A 403 -1.93 -7.71 -6.58
CA PHE A 403 -0.82 -7.54 -7.51
C PHE A 403 -1.16 -8.05 -8.90
N THR A 404 -0.43 -7.59 -9.88
CA THR A 404 -0.55 -7.95 -11.29
C THR A 404 0.42 -9.07 -11.64
N SER A 405 -0.02 -10.02 -12.48
CA SER A 405 0.87 -11.03 -13.05
C SER A 405 0.33 -11.59 -14.36
N ASN A 406 1.23 -11.81 -15.32
CA ASN A 406 0.95 -12.63 -16.51
C ASN A 406 1.28 -14.12 -16.29
N TRP A 407 1.69 -14.49 -15.08
CA TRP A 407 2.00 -15.84 -14.62
C TRP A 407 2.91 -16.62 -15.58
N GLY A 408 3.97 -15.96 -16.06
CA GLY A 408 4.95 -16.56 -16.98
C GLY A 408 4.53 -16.58 -18.44
N SER A 409 3.40 -15.98 -18.81
CA SER A 409 3.00 -15.79 -20.22
C SER A 409 4.01 -14.93 -20.97
N THR A 410 4.10 -15.12 -22.27
CA THR A 410 4.89 -14.26 -23.16
C THR A 410 4.13 -13.02 -23.65
N SER A 411 2.82 -12.97 -23.42
CA SER A 411 1.99 -11.82 -23.77
C SER A 411 1.96 -10.81 -22.62
N ASP A 412 2.09 -9.54 -22.94
CA ASP A 412 1.93 -8.41 -22.03
C ASP A 412 0.46 -8.03 -21.78
N LEU A 413 -0.46 -8.64 -22.54
CA LEU A 413 -1.91 -8.48 -22.36
C LEU A 413 -2.58 -9.70 -21.69
N ASP A 414 -1.87 -10.82 -21.49
CA ASP A 414 -2.38 -11.97 -20.75
C ASP A 414 -2.17 -11.78 -19.25
N VAL A 415 -2.86 -10.79 -18.68
CA VAL A 415 -2.63 -10.26 -17.34
C VAL A 415 -3.87 -10.37 -16.49
N ASP A 416 -3.69 -10.87 -15.26
CA ASP A 416 -4.72 -10.93 -14.22
C ASP A 416 -4.25 -10.30 -12.91
N ALA A 417 -5.23 -9.93 -12.10
CA ALA A 417 -4.99 -9.57 -10.71
C ALA A 417 -4.94 -10.83 -9.83
N TYR A 418 -3.97 -10.85 -8.93
CA TYR A 418 -3.79 -11.88 -7.92
C TYR A 418 -3.85 -11.28 -6.53
N MET A 419 -4.32 -12.05 -5.57
CA MET A 419 -4.42 -11.62 -4.17
C MET A 419 -3.57 -12.51 -3.27
N ILE A 420 -2.79 -11.89 -2.39
CA ILE A 420 -2.26 -12.54 -1.20
C ILE A 420 -3.16 -12.14 -0.05
N GLN A 421 -3.71 -13.11 0.66
CA GLN A 421 -4.42 -12.86 1.90
C GLN A 421 -3.56 -13.34 3.06
N LEU A 422 -3.28 -12.44 4.01
CA LEU A 422 -2.35 -12.62 5.11
C LEU A 422 -3.08 -12.90 6.42
N PRO A 423 -2.47 -13.62 7.36
CA PRO A 423 -3.04 -13.76 8.69
C PRO A 423 -2.97 -12.43 9.44
N PRO A 424 -3.98 -12.06 10.23
CA PRO A 424 -4.04 -10.77 10.94
C PRO A 424 -2.88 -10.56 11.93
N ASP A 425 -2.27 -11.62 12.41
CA ASP A 425 -1.15 -11.62 13.35
C ASP A 425 0.22 -11.79 12.68
N LEU A 426 0.33 -11.56 11.36
CA LEU A 426 1.57 -11.74 10.59
C LEU A 426 2.77 -11.05 11.24
N PHE A 427 2.62 -9.79 11.59
CA PHE A 427 3.70 -8.98 12.16
C PHE A 427 4.08 -9.43 13.58
N GLN A 428 3.12 -9.90 14.36
CA GLN A 428 3.41 -10.47 15.68
C GLN A 428 4.21 -11.77 15.55
N ARG A 429 3.83 -12.65 14.62
CA ARG A 429 4.57 -13.89 14.33
C ARG A 429 6.00 -13.57 13.86
N ALA A 430 6.19 -12.59 13.00
CA ALA A 430 7.51 -12.21 12.51
C ALA A 430 8.42 -11.67 13.62
N ARG A 431 7.88 -10.86 14.53
CA ARG A 431 8.65 -10.30 15.66
C ARG A 431 9.15 -11.37 16.62
N THR A 432 8.38 -12.44 16.86
CA THR A 432 8.82 -13.55 17.72
C THR A 432 10.01 -14.32 17.15
N LEU A 433 10.24 -14.26 15.83
CA LEU A 433 11.36 -14.88 15.16
C LEU A 433 12.62 -13.99 15.14
N SER A 434 12.43 -12.67 15.18
CA SER A 434 13.52 -11.68 15.14
C SER A 434 14.18 -11.48 16.51
N CYS A 435 13.53 -11.90 17.59
CA CYS A 435 14.09 -11.91 18.94
C CYS A 435 14.43 -13.36 19.31
N PRO A 436 15.70 -13.82 19.23
CA PRO A 436 16.05 -15.09 19.84
C PRO A 436 15.70 -15.05 21.33
N ALA A 437 15.09 -16.10 21.83
CA ALA A 437 14.81 -16.25 23.26
C ALA A 437 16.10 -16.06 24.05
N PRO A 438 16.06 -15.38 25.22
CA PRO A 438 17.23 -15.12 26.05
C PRO A 438 17.89 -16.40 26.55
#